data_4063452c24a65bb95084170b036e6251
#
_entry.id   4063452c24a65bb95084170b036e6251
#
_cell.length_a   1.000
_cell.length_b   1.000
_cell.length_c   1.000
_cell.angle_alpha   90.00
_cell.angle_beta   90.00
_cell.angle_gamma   90.00
#
_symmetry.space_group_name_H-M   'P 1'
#
loop_
_entity.id
_entity.type
_entity.pdbx_description
1 polymer ?
#
loop_
_entity_poly.entity_id
_entity_poly.type
_entity_poly.pdbx_seq_one_letter_code
_entity_poly.pdbx_strand_id
1 'polypeptide(L)'
;MLDVTVIEDPAAAAASLDPVRARLLAELAAGPASAAMLAGQVGLPRQKVNYHLKALERHGLVELAGERRKGNVTERLMRATAASYVISPLALAALQPDPDRFRDQLSARWLLALGARLVRDVGTLIRGAAKARKRLATYALDGEVTFASAADRAAFIEELTVGVSALIRKYDAPDAEGGRGHRIVVAVHPTVKAGTGEPRAAEPETPELTRNSSDDTNT
;
A
#
# COMPACT_ATOMS: atom_id res chain seq x y z
N MET A 1 8.73 6.98 -11.36
CA MET A 1 7.99 7.11 -10.09
C MET A 1 7.25 5.81 -9.85
N LEU A 2 7.30 5.25 -8.66
CA LEU A 2 6.53 4.07 -8.25
C LEU A 2 5.10 4.47 -7.86
N ASP A 3 4.13 3.56 -7.96
CA ASP A 3 2.77 3.82 -7.47
C ASP A 3 2.75 3.89 -5.93
N VAL A 4 3.44 2.95 -5.28
CA VAL A 4 3.56 2.89 -3.81
C VAL A 4 4.99 2.55 -3.41
N THR A 5 5.49 3.19 -2.35
CA THR A 5 6.76 2.82 -1.68
C THR A 5 6.54 2.61 -0.19
N VAL A 6 7.17 1.56 0.35
CA VAL A 6 7.17 1.28 1.79
C VAL A 6 8.44 1.84 2.42
N ILE A 7 8.26 2.73 3.39
CA ILE A 7 9.34 3.36 4.18
C ILE A 7 9.65 2.47 5.37
N GLU A 8 10.85 1.91 5.42
CA GLU A 8 11.33 1.06 6.53
C GLU A 8 12.40 1.75 7.37
N ASP A 9 13.09 2.76 6.81
CA ASP A 9 14.07 3.55 7.55
C ASP A 9 13.39 4.50 8.53
N PRO A 10 13.73 4.46 9.84
CA PRO A 10 13.17 5.34 10.86
C PRO A 10 13.36 6.83 10.54
N ALA A 11 14.52 7.20 10.00
CA ALA A 11 14.82 8.60 9.69
C ALA A 11 14.00 9.10 8.48
N ALA A 12 13.81 8.27 7.48
CA ALA A 12 12.92 8.56 6.35
C ALA A 12 11.46 8.67 6.82
N ALA A 13 11.00 7.78 7.71
CA ALA A 13 9.67 7.86 8.30
C ALA A 13 9.46 9.17 9.07
N ALA A 14 10.39 9.52 9.95
CA ALA A 14 10.35 10.80 10.66
C ALA A 14 10.40 12.00 9.69
N ALA A 15 11.17 11.88 8.61
CA ALA A 15 11.21 12.92 7.57
C ALA A 15 9.85 13.07 6.86
N SER A 16 9.16 12.00 6.55
CA SER A 16 7.87 12.03 5.85
C SER A 16 6.72 12.55 6.72
N LEU A 17 6.81 12.40 8.04
CA LEU A 17 5.77 12.81 9.00
C LEU A 17 5.80 14.31 9.33
N ASP A 18 6.84 15.06 8.95
CA ASP A 18 6.87 16.51 9.11
C ASP A 18 5.78 17.17 8.24
N PRO A 19 4.90 18.01 8.78
CA PRO A 19 3.75 18.54 8.04
C PRO A 19 4.12 19.31 6.77
N VAL A 20 5.23 20.05 6.78
CA VAL A 20 5.70 20.79 5.60
C VAL A 20 6.20 19.83 4.54
N ARG A 21 6.99 18.82 4.95
CA ARG A 21 7.52 17.82 4.02
C ARG A 21 6.43 16.92 3.45
N ALA A 22 5.42 16.57 4.25
CA ALA A 22 4.25 15.83 3.77
C ALA A 22 3.50 16.62 2.67
N ARG A 23 3.29 17.92 2.86
CA ARG A 23 2.68 18.78 1.82
C ARG A 23 3.55 18.86 0.56
N LEU A 24 4.87 19.01 0.71
CA LEU A 24 5.80 19.04 -0.43
C LEU A 24 5.80 17.70 -1.19
N LEU A 25 5.72 16.57 -0.49
CA LEU A 25 5.61 15.24 -1.11
C LEU A 25 4.31 15.10 -1.91
N ALA A 26 3.17 15.59 -1.38
CA ALA A 26 1.89 15.57 -2.08
C ALA A 26 1.95 16.38 -3.39
N GLU A 27 2.52 17.59 -3.37
CA GLU A 27 2.71 18.40 -4.58
C GLU A 27 3.63 17.71 -5.59
N LEU A 28 4.73 17.11 -5.13
CA LEU A 28 5.70 16.44 -5.99
C LEU A 28 5.23 15.08 -6.52
N ALA A 29 4.23 14.47 -5.88
CA ALA A 29 3.55 13.29 -6.38
C ALA A 29 2.65 13.63 -7.59
N ALA A 30 2.07 14.83 -7.63
CA ALA A 30 1.29 15.32 -8.76
C ALA A 30 2.17 15.64 -10.00
N GLY A 31 3.44 16.02 -9.78
CA GLY A 31 4.37 16.28 -10.89
C GLY A 31 5.66 16.97 -10.46
N PRO A 32 6.66 17.02 -11.37
CA PRO A 32 7.94 17.67 -11.08
C PRO A 32 7.79 19.18 -10.87
N ALA A 33 8.39 19.70 -9.79
CA ALA A 33 8.35 21.11 -9.47
C ALA A 33 9.71 21.63 -8.95
N SER A 34 9.98 22.93 -9.20
CA SER A 34 11.12 23.61 -8.61
C SER A 34 10.80 24.14 -7.21
N ALA A 35 11.84 24.40 -6.41
CA ALA A 35 11.67 25.02 -5.10
C ALA A 35 10.96 26.38 -5.15
N ALA A 36 11.08 27.12 -6.27
CA ALA A 36 10.38 28.38 -6.46
C ALA A 36 8.88 28.17 -6.70
N MET A 37 8.50 27.15 -7.50
CA MET A 37 7.10 26.78 -7.71
C MET A 37 6.44 26.32 -6.41
N LEU A 38 7.09 25.38 -5.72
CA LEU A 38 6.61 24.86 -4.43
C LEU A 38 6.48 25.94 -3.36
N ALA A 39 7.39 26.92 -3.34
CA ALA A 39 7.31 28.05 -2.41
C ALA A 39 6.01 28.83 -2.54
N GLY A 40 5.55 29.06 -3.77
CA GLY A 40 4.25 29.68 -4.04
C GLY A 40 3.06 28.80 -3.61
N GLN A 41 3.13 27.48 -3.85
CA GLN A 41 2.06 26.53 -3.54
C GLN A 41 1.88 26.31 -2.02
N VAL A 42 2.99 26.19 -1.29
CA VAL A 42 2.93 25.91 0.17
C VAL A 42 2.99 27.17 1.04
N GLY A 43 3.17 28.36 0.46
CA GLY A 43 3.23 29.62 1.19
C GLY A 43 4.48 29.78 2.07
N LEU A 44 5.63 29.25 1.65
CA LEU A 44 6.88 29.30 2.38
C LEU A 44 8.01 29.99 1.58
N PRO A 45 8.99 30.62 2.24
CA PRO A 45 10.17 31.14 1.57
C PRO A 45 10.93 30.04 0.81
N ARG A 46 11.38 30.33 -0.42
CA ARG A 46 12.14 29.40 -1.28
C ARG A 46 13.32 28.73 -0.54
N GLN A 47 14.01 29.48 0.29
CA GLN A 47 15.13 28.94 1.07
C GLN A 47 14.68 27.83 2.03
N LYS A 48 13.53 28.00 2.70
CA LYS A 48 12.95 27.01 3.61
C LYS A 48 12.49 25.78 2.83
N VAL A 49 11.85 25.96 1.66
CA VAL A 49 11.49 24.84 0.78
C VAL A 49 12.73 24.05 0.34
N ASN A 50 13.81 24.72 -0.08
CA ASN A 50 15.06 24.05 -0.43
C ASN A 50 15.64 23.22 0.73
N TYR A 51 15.55 23.72 1.96
CA TYR A 51 15.98 22.97 3.15
C TYR A 51 15.18 21.65 3.29
N HIS A 52 13.86 21.73 3.18
CA HIS A 52 13.01 20.54 3.28
C HIS A 52 13.22 19.58 2.10
N LEU A 53 13.38 20.07 0.87
CA LEU A 53 13.69 19.25 -0.30
C LEU A 53 14.99 18.48 -0.16
N LYS A 54 16.06 19.13 0.35
CA LYS A 54 17.33 18.45 0.63
C LYS A 54 17.18 17.35 1.69
N ALA A 55 16.34 17.56 2.70
CA ALA A 55 16.04 16.53 3.67
C ALA A 55 15.31 15.34 3.05
N LEU A 56 14.29 15.58 2.23
CA LEU A 56 13.57 14.54 1.51
C LEU A 56 14.46 13.78 0.51
N GLU A 57 15.32 14.50 -0.22
CA GLU A 57 16.28 13.94 -1.18
C GLU A 57 17.29 13.01 -0.46
N ARG A 58 17.81 13.41 0.70
CA ARG A 58 18.74 12.62 1.52
C ARG A 58 18.14 11.26 1.92
N HIS A 59 16.84 11.22 2.18
CA HIS A 59 16.11 10.01 2.53
C HIS A 59 15.48 9.28 1.35
N GLY A 60 15.79 9.69 0.10
CA GLY A 60 15.31 9.03 -1.10
C GLY A 60 13.79 9.16 -1.34
N LEU A 61 13.13 10.12 -0.70
CA LEU A 61 11.70 10.38 -0.87
C LEU A 61 11.42 11.28 -2.08
N VAL A 62 12.40 12.06 -2.50
CA VAL A 62 12.37 12.84 -3.74
C VAL A 62 13.67 12.66 -4.51
N GLU A 63 13.60 12.86 -5.83
CA GLU A 63 14.74 12.76 -6.73
C GLU A 63 14.74 13.90 -7.74
N LEU A 64 15.89 14.16 -8.38
CA LEU A 64 16.00 15.10 -9.47
C LEU A 64 15.28 14.54 -10.71
N ALA A 65 14.26 15.24 -11.19
CA ALA A 65 13.55 14.89 -12.41
C ALA A 65 14.13 15.55 -13.66
N GLY A 66 14.80 16.68 -13.48
CA GLY A 66 15.41 17.45 -14.56
C GLY A 66 15.81 18.86 -14.12
N GLU A 67 16.22 19.66 -15.08
CA GLU A 67 16.59 21.06 -14.86
C GLU A 67 15.83 21.95 -15.83
N ARG A 68 15.46 23.15 -15.39
CA ARG A 68 14.81 24.15 -16.22
C ARG A 68 15.57 25.47 -16.15
N ARG A 69 15.96 26.00 -17.31
CA ARG A 69 16.56 27.34 -17.41
C ARG A 69 15.46 28.42 -17.34
N LYS A 70 15.63 29.36 -16.43
CA LYS A 70 14.75 30.55 -16.30
C LYS A 70 15.63 31.80 -16.26
N GLY A 71 15.77 32.48 -17.40
CA GLY A 71 16.75 33.56 -17.56
C GLY A 71 18.18 33.04 -17.36
N ASN A 72 18.92 33.66 -16.47
CA ASN A 72 20.31 33.29 -16.12
C ASN A 72 20.42 32.27 -14.98
N VAL A 73 19.30 31.72 -14.53
CA VAL A 73 19.27 30.74 -13.40
C VAL A 73 18.79 29.39 -13.90
N THR A 74 19.52 28.33 -13.50
CA THR A 74 19.06 26.95 -13.68
C THR A 74 18.31 26.50 -12.42
N GLU A 75 17.06 26.12 -12.58
CA GLU A 75 16.21 25.57 -11.51
C GLU A 75 16.22 24.05 -11.58
N ARG A 76 16.48 23.38 -10.45
CA ARG A 76 16.31 21.94 -10.30
C ARG A 76 14.82 21.62 -10.18
N LEU A 77 14.33 20.71 -11.00
CA LEU A 77 12.99 20.15 -10.89
C LEU A 77 13.08 18.83 -10.09
N MET A 78 12.42 18.80 -8.96
CA MET A 78 12.34 17.61 -8.10
C MET A 78 11.01 16.91 -8.33
N ARG A 79 10.97 15.60 -8.14
CA ARG A 79 9.73 14.81 -8.11
C ARG A 79 9.75 13.83 -6.95
N ALA A 80 8.59 13.40 -6.49
CA ALA A 80 8.47 12.29 -5.53
C ALA A 80 8.93 10.97 -6.17
N THR A 81 9.54 10.10 -5.38
CA THR A 81 9.98 8.77 -5.85
C THR A 81 8.80 7.81 -5.98
N ALA A 82 7.68 8.07 -5.28
CA ALA A 82 6.43 7.31 -5.38
C ALA A 82 5.21 8.25 -5.33
N ALA A 83 4.08 7.78 -5.88
CA ALA A 83 2.80 8.48 -5.81
C ALA A 83 2.20 8.43 -4.39
N SER A 84 2.48 7.36 -3.64
CA SER A 84 2.07 7.20 -2.25
C SER A 84 3.14 6.48 -1.42
N TYR A 85 3.10 6.70 -0.09
CA TYR A 85 4.05 6.14 0.85
C TYR A 85 3.33 5.44 1.99
N VAL A 86 3.78 4.24 2.36
CA VAL A 86 3.33 3.49 3.52
C VAL A 86 4.49 3.37 4.49
N ILE A 87 4.34 3.85 5.72
CA ILE A 87 5.35 3.66 6.76
C ILE A 87 5.22 2.24 7.29
N SER A 88 6.27 1.45 7.11
CA SER A 88 6.34 0.09 7.65
C SER A 88 6.44 0.15 9.17
N PRO A 89 5.79 -0.79 9.90
CA PRO A 89 6.08 -1.00 11.31
C PRO A 89 7.57 -1.25 11.61
N LEU A 90 8.37 -1.68 10.62
CA LEU A 90 9.84 -1.79 10.73
C LEU A 90 10.54 -0.47 11.04
N ALA A 91 9.96 0.67 10.69
CA ALA A 91 10.47 1.97 11.10
C ALA A 91 10.52 2.15 12.63
N LEU A 92 9.81 1.27 13.37
CA LEU A 92 9.84 1.18 14.82
C LEU A 92 10.31 -0.23 15.28
N ALA A 93 11.39 -0.73 14.71
CA ALA A 93 11.84 -2.12 14.81
C ALA A 93 11.90 -2.67 16.26
N ALA A 94 12.30 -1.84 17.23
CA ALA A 94 12.35 -2.24 18.64
C ALA A 94 10.97 -2.51 19.27
N LEU A 95 9.90 -1.96 18.70
CA LEU A 95 8.52 -2.06 19.18
C LEU A 95 7.60 -2.83 18.23
N GLN A 96 8.17 -3.43 17.18
CA GLN A 96 7.40 -4.10 16.14
C GLN A 96 6.69 -5.34 16.71
N PRO A 97 5.37 -5.49 16.45
CA PRO A 97 4.67 -6.73 16.77
C PRO A 97 5.18 -7.86 15.87
N ASP A 98 5.58 -8.96 16.49
CA ASP A 98 6.06 -10.17 15.81
C ASP A 98 5.04 -11.29 15.98
N PRO A 99 4.42 -11.82 14.90
CA PRO A 99 3.42 -12.87 15.00
C PRO A 99 3.95 -14.14 15.68
N ASP A 100 5.24 -14.44 15.52
CA ASP A 100 5.83 -15.67 16.05
C ASP A 100 5.98 -15.65 17.59
N ARG A 101 5.83 -14.46 18.20
CA ARG A 101 5.82 -14.27 19.67
C ARG A 101 4.46 -14.47 20.31
N PHE A 102 3.38 -14.55 19.54
CA PHE A 102 2.03 -14.73 20.07
C PHE A 102 1.61 -16.19 20.01
N ARG A 103 1.30 -16.77 21.15
CA ARG A 103 0.77 -18.15 21.25
C ARG A 103 -0.71 -18.22 20.85
N ASP A 104 -1.46 -17.15 21.09
CA ASP A 104 -2.88 -17.05 20.76
C ASP A 104 -3.08 -16.45 19.36
N GLN A 105 -3.26 -17.33 18.40
CA GLN A 105 -3.49 -16.98 16.99
C GLN A 105 -4.90 -16.41 16.72
N LEU A 106 -5.79 -16.46 17.70
CA LEU A 106 -7.14 -15.88 17.61
C LEU A 106 -7.19 -14.45 18.16
N SER A 107 -6.09 -13.94 18.71
CA SER A 107 -6.05 -12.61 19.30
C SER A 107 -5.97 -11.50 18.25
N ALA A 108 -6.62 -10.36 18.54
CA ALA A 108 -6.48 -9.16 17.73
C ALA A 108 -5.02 -8.69 17.61
N ARG A 109 -4.19 -8.95 18.63
CA ARG A 109 -2.75 -8.62 18.61
C ARG A 109 -1.99 -9.45 17.57
N TRP A 110 -2.31 -10.73 17.44
CA TRP A 110 -1.73 -11.58 16.40
C TRP A 110 -2.15 -11.11 15.01
N LEU A 111 -3.41 -10.69 14.83
CA LEU A 111 -3.90 -10.12 13.57
C LEU A 111 -3.14 -8.84 13.19
N LEU A 112 -2.88 -7.94 14.15
CA LEU A 112 -2.05 -6.76 13.92
C LEU A 112 -0.61 -7.12 13.51
N ALA A 113 -0.04 -8.14 14.15
CA ALA A 113 1.29 -8.61 13.80
C ALA A 113 1.36 -9.24 12.41
N LEU A 114 0.30 -9.96 11.98
CA LEU A 114 0.17 -10.43 10.59
C LEU A 114 0.07 -9.27 9.60
N GLY A 115 -0.71 -8.23 9.91
CA GLY A 115 -0.80 -7.03 9.08
C GLY A 115 0.55 -6.33 8.93
N ALA A 116 1.30 -6.18 10.01
CA ALA A 116 2.66 -5.62 9.98
C ALA A 116 3.60 -6.46 9.10
N ARG A 117 3.55 -7.79 9.21
CA ARG A 117 4.31 -8.70 8.35
C ARG A 117 3.91 -8.56 6.89
N LEU A 118 2.61 -8.47 6.58
CA LEU A 118 2.10 -8.31 5.22
C LEU A 118 2.64 -7.02 4.58
N VAL A 119 2.56 -5.90 5.27
CA VAL A 119 3.09 -4.60 4.80
C VAL A 119 4.57 -4.71 4.46
N ARG A 120 5.38 -5.32 5.34
CA ARG A 120 6.82 -5.53 5.13
C ARG A 120 7.09 -6.42 3.91
N ASP A 121 6.44 -7.58 3.84
CA ASP A 121 6.71 -8.58 2.81
C ASP A 121 6.31 -8.04 1.43
N VAL A 122 5.13 -7.42 1.31
CA VAL A 122 4.66 -6.79 0.06
C VAL A 122 5.56 -5.61 -0.34
N GLY A 123 5.99 -4.77 0.60
CA GLY A 123 6.94 -3.69 0.35
C GLY A 123 8.27 -4.21 -0.23
N THR A 124 8.80 -5.30 0.32
CA THR A 124 10.02 -5.94 -0.19
C THR A 124 9.83 -6.48 -1.60
N LEU A 125 8.68 -7.11 -1.86
CA LEU A 125 8.34 -7.64 -3.19
C LEU A 125 8.18 -6.52 -4.23
N ILE A 126 7.54 -5.40 -3.89
CA ILE A 126 7.41 -4.23 -4.77
C ILE A 126 8.79 -3.69 -5.16
N ARG A 127 9.69 -3.49 -4.19
CA ARG A 127 11.06 -3.02 -4.46
C ARG A 127 11.84 -4.00 -5.35
N GLY A 128 11.72 -5.30 -5.07
CA GLY A 128 12.37 -6.35 -5.87
C GLY A 128 11.86 -6.40 -7.30
N ALA A 129 10.55 -6.31 -7.51
CA ALA A 129 9.91 -6.29 -8.81
C ALA A 129 10.32 -5.05 -9.62
N ALA A 130 10.33 -3.88 -9.00
CA ALA A 130 10.78 -2.63 -9.62
C ALA A 130 12.24 -2.71 -10.07
N LYS A 131 13.15 -3.21 -9.20
CA LYS A 131 14.56 -3.41 -9.54
C LYS A 131 14.75 -4.39 -10.70
N ALA A 132 13.95 -5.45 -10.73
CA ALA A 132 14.01 -6.48 -11.78
C ALA A 132 13.22 -6.08 -13.04
N ARG A 133 12.52 -4.94 -13.05
CA ARG A 133 11.61 -4.49 -14.12
C ARG A 133 10.56 -5.57 -14.47
N LYS A 134 10.05 -6.27 -13.45
CA LYS A 134 9.03 -7.31 -13.58
C LYS A 134 7.73 -6.88 -12.91
N ARG A 135 6.61 -7.41 -13.39
CA ARG A 135 5.32 -7.24 -12.72
C ARG A 135 5.27 -8.17 -11.50
N LEU A 136 4.73 -7.66 -10.40
CA LEU A 136 4.44 -8.46 -9.22
C LEU A 136 3.05 -9.08 -9.37
N ALA A 137 2.98 -10.40 -9.36
CA ALA A 137 1.71 -11.12 -9.35
C ALA A 137 1.22 -11.25 -7.91
N THR A 138 0.16 -10.52 -7.60
CA THR A 138 -0.54 -10.57 -6.30
C THR A 138 -2.04 -10.71 -6.54
N TYR A 139 -2.72 -11.28 -5.55
CA TYR A 139 -4.18 -11.35 -5.51
C TYR A 139 -4.65 -10.90 -4.13
N ALA A 140 -5.73 -10.15 -4.08
CA ALA A 140 -6.41 -9.79 -2.85
C ALA A 140 -7.92 -9.93 -3.04
N LEU A 141 -8.61 -10.36 -2.00
CA LEU A 141 -10.06 -10.38 -1.90
C LEU A 141 -10.44 -9.54 -0.68
N ASP A 142 -11.32 -8.58 -0.87
CA ASP A 142 -11.90 -7.75 0.17
C ASP A 142 -13.42 -7.79 0.05
N GLY A 143 -14.12 -7.80 1.16
CA GLY A 143 -15.58 -7.83 1.19
C GLY A 143 -16.13 -7.81 2.61
N GLU A 144 -17.40 -7.47 2.74
CA GLU A 144 -18.11 -7.43 4.00
C GLU A 144 -19.24 -8.47 4.01
N VAL A 145 -19.46 -9.08 5.18
CA VAL A 145 -20.56 -9.98 5.44
C VAL A 145 -21.20 -9.66 6.78
N THR A 146 -22.53 -9.62 6.80
CA THR A 146 -23.31 -9.44 8.04
C THR A 146 -23.86 -10.80 8.47
N PHE A 147 -23.43 -11.28 9.62
CA PHE A 147 -23.93 -12.54 10.20
C PHE A 147 -25.18 -12.30 11.03
N ALA A 148 -26.19 -13.15 10.84
CA ALA A 148 -27.41 -13.09 11.64
C ALA A 148 -27.19 -13.51 13.11
N SER A 149 -26.22 -14.38 13.37
CA SER A 149 -25.89 -14.86 14.70
C SER A 149 -24.37 -15.14 14.89
N ALA A 150 -23.98 -15.33 16.14
CA ALA A 150 -22.63 -15.79 16.46
C ALA A 150 -22.37 -17.23 15.97
N ALA A 151 -23.42 -18.05 15.89
CA ALA A 151 -23.34 -19.41 15.36
C ALA A 151 -23.07 -19.39 13.86
N ASP A 152 -23.76 -18.53 13.08
CA ASP A 152 -23.53 -18.40 11.63
C ASP A 152 -22.10 -17.93 11.35
N ARG A 153 -21.59 -16.99 12.15
CA ARG A 153 -20.19 -16.56 12.03
C ARG A 153 -19.22 -17.71 12.30
N ALA A 154 -19.48 -18.52 13.31
CA ALA A 154 -18.62 -19.66 13.64
C ALA A 154 -18.63 -20.70 12.49
N ALA A 155 -19.80 -21.05 11.97
CA ALA A 155 -19.96 -21.94 10.82
C ALA A 155 -19.23 -21.42 9.58
N PHE A 156 -19.38 -20.13 9.27
CA PHE A 156 -18.66 -19.49 8.17
C PHE A 156 -17.14 -19.62 8.31
N ILE A 157 -16.59 -19.36 9.50
CA ILE A 157 -15.15 -19.46 9.75
C ILE A 157 -14.67 -20.92 9.58
N GLU A 158 -15.45 -21.88 10.03
CA GLU A 158 -15.16 -23.30 9.89
C GLU A 158 -15.13 -23.71 8.40
N GLU A 159 -16.19 -23.40 7.64
CA GLU A 159 -16.27 -23.68 6.21
C GLU A 159 -15.12 -23.01 5.42
N LEU A 160 -14.84 -21.76 5.73
CA LEU A 160 -13.74 -21.02 5.11
C LEU A 160 -12.39 -21.68 5.40
N THR A 161 -12.17 -22.12 6.63
CA THR A 161 -10.93 -22.81 7.04
C THR A 161 -10.78 -24.13 6.31
N VAL A 162 -11.85 -24.93 6.25
CA VAL A 162 -11.86 -26.22 5.53
C VAL A 162 -11.62 -26.00 4.03
N GLY A 163 -12.29 -25.03 3.41
CA GLY A 163 -12.15 -24.72 2.00
C GLY A 163 -10.73 -24.27 1.63
N VAL A 164 -10.18 -23.30 2.38
CA VAL A 164 -8.81 -22.82 2.15
C VAL A 164 -7.79 -23.93 2.36
N SER A 165 -7.94 -24.74 3.42
CA SER A 165 -7.04 -25.86 3.68
C SER A 165 -7.09 -26.93 2.59
N ALA A 166 -8.27 -27.20 2.03
CA ALA A 166 -8.43 -28.13 0.91
C ALA A 166 -7.72 -27.62 -0.35
N LEU A 167 -7.85 -26.30 -0.66
CA LEU A 167 -7.16 -25.68 -1.78
C LEU A 167 -5.65 -25.71 -1.62
N ILE A 168 -5.15 -25.40 -0.43
CA ILE A 168 -3.72 -25.49 -0.12
C ILE A 168 -3.23 -26.90 -0.40
N ARG A 169 -3.84 -27.91 0.21
CA ARG A 169 -3.43 -29.32 -0.01
C ARG A 169 -3.49 -29.77 -1.47
N LYS A 170 -4.44 -29.24 -2.25
CA LYS A 170 -4.60 -29.58 -3.65
C LYS A 170 -3.51 -29.02 -4.56
N TYR A 171 -3.03 -27.81 -4.24
CA TYR A 171 -2.10 -27.05 -5.10
C TYR A 171 -0.70 -26.92 -4.52
N ASP A 172 -0.47 -27.35 -3.27
CA ASP A 172 0.86 -27.33 -2.65
C ASP A 172 1.75 -28.39 -3.29
N ALA A 173 2.84 -27.94 -3.87
CA ALA A 173 3.82 -28.79 -4.54
C ALA A 173 5.25 -28.35 -4.13
N PRO A 174 5.66 -28.65 -2.88
CA PRO A 174 6.91 -28.15 -2.32
C PRO A 174 8.13 -28.59 -3.11
N ASP A 175 8.08 -29.77 -3.77
CA ASP A 175 9.18 -30.35 -4.53
C ASP A 175 9.13 -30.01 -6.02
N ALA A 176 8.21 -29.13 -6.47
CA ALA A 176 8.11 -28.77 -7.89
C ALA A 176 9.33 -27.98 -8.35
N GLU A 177 10.01 -28.44 -9.40
CA GLU A 177 11.13 -27.73 -9.99
C GLU A 177 10.68 -26.35 -10.51
N GLY A 178 11.33 -25.28 -10.03
CA GLY A 178 10.96 -23.90 -10.35
C GLY A 178 9.73 -23.39 -9.59
N GLY A 179 9.17 -24.16 -8.66
CA GLY A 179 8.08 -23.78 -7.78
C GLY A 179 8.41 -22.52 -6.97
N ARG A 180 7.40 -21.68 -6.71
CA ARG A 180 7.56 -20.46 -5.92
C ARG A 180 6.58 -20.44 -4.78
N GLY A 181 7.08 -20.34 -3.56
CA GLY A 181 6.23 -20.22 -2.37
C GLY A 181 5.38 -18.94 -2.40
N HIS A 182 4.12 -19.09 -2.02
CA HIS A 182 3.17 -17.99 -1.85
C HIS A 182 2.61 -18.05 -0.44
N ARG A 183 2.54 -16.89 0.22
CA ARG A 183 1.89 -16.78 1.52
C ARG A 183 0.42 -16.44 1.33
N ILE A 184 -0.44 -17.19 2.00
CA ILE A 184 -1.87 -16.96 2.06
C ILE A 184 -2.19 -16.40 3.45
N VAL A 185 -2.90 -15.28 3.51
CA VAL A 185 -3.40 -14.68 4.74
C VAL A 185 -4.90 -14.49 4.56
N VAL A 186 -5.67 -15.06 5.46
CA VAL A 186 -7.12 -14.88 5.54
C VAL A 186 -7.42 -14.35 6.92
N ALA A 187 -8.20 -13.26 6.99
CA ALA A 187 -8.54 -12.61 8.23
C ALA A 187 -10.03 -12.22 8.22
N VAL A 188 -10.69 -12.46 9.36
CA VAL A 188 -12.07 -12.03 9.60
C VAL A 188 -12.10 -11.23 10.89
N HIS A 189 -12.57 -10.00 10.83
CA HIS A 189 -12.70 -9.12 11.99
C HIS A 189 -13.99 -8.29 11.92
N PRO A 190 -14.54 -7.82 13.04
CA PRO A 190 -15.67 -6.91 13.02
C PRO A 190 -15.35 -5.63 12.25
N THR A 191 -16.32 -5.11 11.50
CA THR A 191 -16.19 -3.80 10.86
C THR A 191 -16.14 -2.69 11.92
N VAL A 192 -15.30 -1.70 11.70
CA VAL A 192 -15.29 -0.49 12.52
C VAL A 192 -16.51 0.33 12.13
N LYS A 193 -17.38 0.67 13.09
CA LYS A 193 -18.47 1.61 12.82
C LYS A 193 -17.86 2.92 12.38
N ALA A 194 -18.16 3.36 11.15
CA ALA A 194 -17.75 4.67 10.68
C ALA A 194 -18.25 5.72 11.66
N GLY A 195 -17.35 6.45 12.29
CA GLY A 195 -17.71 7.64 13.06
C GLY A 195 -18.39 8.60 12.10
N THR A 196 -19.45 9.25 12.55
CA THR A 196 -20.20 10.27 11.82
C THR A 196 -19.24 11.40 11.42
N GLY A 197 -18.52 11.27 10.28
CA GLY A 197 -17.57 12.30 9.86
C GLY A 197 -16.69 12.03 8.65
N GLU A 198 -16.53 10.78 8.20
CA GLU A 198 -15.76 10.54 6.96
C GLU A 198 -16.71 10.27 5.78
N PRO A 199 -16.55 10.99 4.65
CA PRO A 199 -17.32 10.69 3.44
C PRO A 199 -16.87 9.32 2.91
N ARG A 200 -17.82 8.40 2.81
CA ARG A 200 -17.67 7.09 2.16
C ARG A 200 -17.15 7.32 0.75
N ALA A 201 -15.98 6.76 0.43
CA ALA A 201 -15.50 6.72 -0.93
C ALA A 201 -16.57 6.05 -1.81
N ALA A 202 -16.90 6.68 -2.95
CA ALA A 202 -17.89 6.16 -3.89
C ALA A 202 -17.51 4.73 -4.30
N GLU A 203 -18.46 3.81 -4.17
CA GLU A 203 -18.32 2.43 -4.65
C GLU A 203 -18.07 2.45 -6.16
N PRO A 204 -17.10 1.70 -6.68
CA PRO A 204 -16.99 1.51 -8.11
C PRO A 204 -18.24 0.75 -8.60
N GLU A 205 -18.97 1.35 -9.53
CA GLU A 205 -20.11 0.70 -10.19
C GLU A 205 -19.65 -0.64 -10.77
N THR A 206 -20.30 -1.71 -10.32
CA THR A 206 -20.11 -3.05 -10.87
C THR A 206 -20.63 -3.03 -12.30
N PRO A 207 -19.83 -3.38 -13.32
CA PRO A 207 -20.35 -3.46 -14.69
C PRO A 207 -21.39 -4.57 -14.77
N GLU A 208 -22.62 -4.21 -15.09
CA GLU A 208 -23.69 -5.16 -15.44
C GLU A 208 -23.22 -6.03 -16.62
N LEU A 209 -23.08 -7.31 -16.36
CA LEU A 209 -22.90 -8.31 -17.40
C LEU A 209 -24.21 -8.41 -18.21
N THR A 210 -24.34 -7.61 -19.26
CA THR A 210 -25.38 -7.74 -20.27
C THR A 210 -25.26 -9.12 -20.94
N ARG A 211 -26.16 -10.03 -20.55
CA ARG A 211 -26.39 -11.26 -21.29
C ARG A 211 -26.99 -10.91 -22.65
N ASN A 212 -26.19 -11.02 -23.67
CA ASN A 212 -26.63 -10.94 -25.05
C ASN A 212 -27.30 -12.29 -25.40
N SER A 213 -28.64 -12.36 -25.33
CA SER A 213 -29.40 -13.44 -25.88
C SER A 213 -29.58 -13.17 -27.40
N SER A 214 -28.71 -13.76 -28.18
CA SER A 214 -28.95 -13.90 -29.62
C SER A 214 -29.94 -15.03 -29.83
N ASP A 215 -31.19 -14.67 -30.05
CA ASP A 215 -32.18 -15.55 -30.59
C ASP A 215 -32.02 -15.53 -32.13
N ASP A 216 -31.41 -16.57 -32.67
CA ASP A 216 -31.46 -16.90 -34.08
C ASP A 216 -32.71 -17.73 -34.32
N THR A 217 -33.72 -17.12 -34.91
CA THR A 217 -34.83 -17.86 -35.56
C THR A 217 -34.66 -17.72 -37.05
N ASN A 218 -34.25 -18.81 -37.66
CA ASN A 218 -34.25 -19.04 -39.10
C ASN A 218 -35.61 -19.57 -39.53
N THR A 219 -36.16 -18.97 -40.57
CA THR A 219 -37.03 -19.64 -41.55
C THR A 219 -36.60 -19.23 -42.93
#